data_688e24b54e784fbb85c78fe8c0b8e170
#
_entry.id   688e24b54e784fbb85c78fe8c0b8e170
#
_cell.length_a   1.000
_cell.length_b   1.000
_cell.length_c   1.000
_cell.angle_alpha   90.00
_cell.angle_beta   90.00
_cell.angle_gamma   90.00
#
_symmetry.space_group_name_H-M   'P 1'
#
loop_
_entity.id
_entity.type
_entity.pdbx_description
1 polymer ?
#
loop_
_entity_poly.entity_id
_entity_poly.type
_entity_poly.pdbx_seq_one_letter_code
_entity_poly.pdbx_strand_id
1 'polypeptide(L)'
;MSNLHPIRFDKYILLDRIAIGGMAEVYRAKLIGEEGFEKPVVLKKMLPHLSDEIEMTNHFIDEARLAAQLKHENIIHIYDFGSVENTFFIVMEYLFGKDLNLILKQSKEINHNIDLENILFIISKICEGLGYAHQLKNLQG
;
A
#
# COMPACT_ATOMS: atom_id res chain seq x y z
N MET A 1 12.62 14.03 7.84
CA MET A 1 12.59 13.26 6.56
C MET A 1 14.01 12.77 6.31
N SER A 2 14.25 11.47 6.47
CA SER A 2 15.56 10.90 6.15
C SER A 2 15.69 10.87 4.63
N ASN A 3 16.57 11.72 4.08
CA ASN A 3 17.00 11.61 2.68
C ASN A 3 17.77 10.29 2.52
N LEU A 4 17.04 9.22 2.31
CA LEU A 4 17.63 7.97 1.86
C LEU A 4 18.15 8.22 0.44
N HIS A 5 19.42 7.92 0.20
CA HIS A 5 19.89 7.81 -1.18
C HIS A 5 19.05 6.73 -1.88
N PRO A 6 18.64 6.93 -3.15
CA PRO A 6 17.89 5.94 -3.89
C PRO A 6 18.57 4.57 -3.82
N ILE A 7 17.84 3.55 -3.35
CA ILE A 7 18.35 2.19 -3.17
C ILE A 7 17.75 1.32 -4.27
N ARG A 8 18.58 0.63 -5.03
CA ARG A 8 18.09 -0.35 -5.99
C ARG A 8 17.62 -1.61 -5.26
N PHE A 9 16.42 -2.05 -5.57
CA PHE A 9 15.80 -3.25 -5.05
C PHE A 9 15.12 -3.99 -6.20
N ASP A 10 15.78 -5.00 -6.77
CA ASP A 10 15.40 -5.68 -8.00
C ASP A 10 15.21 -4.69 -9.17
N LYS A 11 14.05 -4.68 -9.81
CA LYS A 11 13.66 -3.74 -10.88
C LYS A 11 13.11 -2.41 -10.35
N TYR A 12 13.09 -2.22 -9.03
CA TYR A 12 12.58 -1.02 -8.37
C TYR A 12 13.72 -0.16 -7.82
N ILE A 13 13.45 1.13 -7.71
CA ILE A 13 14.30 2.08 -6.98
C ILE A 13 13.48 2.61 -5.79
N LEU A 14 13.91 2.29 -4.58
CA LEU A 14 13.34 2.83 -3.35
C LEU A 14 13.80 4.27 -3.17
N LEU A 15 12.87 5.20 -2.98
CA LEU A 15 13.14 6.63 -2.87
C LEU A 15 13.16 7.09 -1.42
N ASP A 16 12.04 6.97 -0.74
CA ASP A 16 11.88 7.35 0.65
C ASP A 16 10.94 6.38 1.37
N ARG A 17 11.20 6.17 2.66
CA ARG A 17 10.33 5.37 3.51
C ARG A 17 9.18 6.22 4.00
N ILE A 18 7.95 5.85 3.63
CA ILE A 18 6.72 6.58 3.97
C ILE A 18 6.04 6.05 5.23
N ALA A 19 6.27 4.77 5.58
CA ALA A 19 5.74 4.19 6.81
C ALA A 19 6.61 3.01 7.29
N ILE A 20 6.49 2.70 8.57
CA ILE A 20 7.00 1.47 9.17
C ILE A 20 5.92 0.89 10.08
N GLY A 21 5.64 -0.39 9.93
CA GLY A 21 4.72 -1.15 10.77
C GLY A 21 5.42 -2.27 11.52
N GLY A 22 4.66 -3.06 12.25
CA GLY A 22 5.19 -4.22 13.00
C GLY A 22 5.73 -5.34 12.11
N MET A 23 5.29 -5.44 10.85
CA MET A 23 5.63 -6.52 9.93
C MET A 23 6.44 -6.05 8.72
N ALA A 24 6.31 -4.80 8.31
CA ALA A 24 6.88 -4.31 7.06
C ALA A 24 7.23 -2.83 7.11
N GLU A 25 8.15 -2.45 6.24
CA GLU A 25 8.45 -1.08 5.86
C GLU A 25 7.76 -0.77 4.53
N VAL A 26 7.25 0.45 4.39
CA VAL A 26 6.58 0.92 3.18
C VAL A 26 7.38 2.04 2.55
N TYR A 27 7.72 1.88 1.29
CA TYR A 27 8.53 2.82 0.53
C TYR A 27 7.76 3.41 -0.64
N ARG A 28 7.94 4.70 -0.88
CA ARG A 28 7.71 5.25 -2.20
C ARG A 28 8.84 4.78 -3.10
N ALA A 29 8.52 4.25 -4.27
CA ALA A 29 9.47 3.66 -5.18
C ALA A 29 9.12 3.98 -6.63
N LYS A 30 10.05 3.65 -7.53
CA LYS A 30 9.85 3.67 -8.98
C LYS A 30 10.12 2.28 -9.55
N LEU A 31 9.21 1.81 -10.38
CA LEU A 31 9.51 0.72 -11.31
C LEU A 31 10.33 1.28 -12.48
N ILE A 32 11.45 0.65 -12.77
CA ILE A 32 12.27 1.00 -13.93
C ILE A 32 12.03 -0.04 -15.01
N GLY A 33 11.45 0.39 -16.11
CA GLY A 33 11.24 -0.39 -17.32
C GLY A 33 12.29 -0.13 -18.39
N GLU A 34 12.05 -0.69 -19.57
CA GLU A 34 12.91 -0.51 -20.74
C GLU A 34 12.84 0.94 -21.25
N GLU A 35 13.88 1.37 -21.96
CA GLU A 35 13.97 2.68 -22.63
C GLU A 35 13.68 3.90 -21.72
N GLY A 36 13.97 3.78 -20.41
CA GLY A 36 13.77 4.87 -19.47
C GLY A 36 12.33 5.02 -18.96
N PHE A 37 11.46 4.02 -19.22
CA PHE A 37 10.11 4.02 -18.62
C PHE A 37 10.21 3.98 -17.10
N GLU A 38 9.54 4.92 -16.44
CA GLU A 38 9.45 5.00 -15.00
C GLU A 38 7.98 5.06 -14.57
N LYS A 39 7.61 4.23 -13.61
CA LYS A 39 6.27 4.24 -13.00
C LYS A 39 6.38 4.41 -11.49
N PRO A 40 5.72 5.42 -10.88
CA PRO A 40 5.67 5.54 -9.43
C PRO A 40 4.83 4.40 -8.85
N VAL A 41 5.36 3.79 -7.79
CA VAL A 41 4.73 2.68 -7.07
C VAL A 41 4.99 2.81 -5.57
N VAL A 42 4.24 2.06 -4.78
CA VAL A 42 4.54 1.80 -3.37
C VAL A 42 5.08 0.38 -3.26
N LEU A 43 6.18 0.21 -2.54
CA LEU A 43 6.76 -1.09 -2.24
C LEU A 43 6.70 -1.34 -0.73
N LYS A 44 5.92 -2.34 -0.32
CA LYS A 44 5.84 -2.83 1.06
C LYS A 44 6.79 -4.00 1.21
N LYS A 45 7.87 -3.82 1.97
CA LYS A 45 8.94 -4.79 2.17
C LYS A 45 8.85 -5.38 3.57
N MET A 46 8.83 -6.69 3.67
CA MET A 46 8.85 -7.39 4.96
C MET A 46 10.11 -7.03 5.76
N LEU A 47 9.98 -6.89 7.07
CA LEU A 47 11.13 -6.63 7.94
C LEU A 47 12.07 -7.85 7.94
N PRO A 48 13.38 -7.65 7.76
CA PRO A 48 14.34 -8.76 7.60
C PRO A 48 14.30 -9.79 8.74
N HIS A 49 14.14 -9.34 9.97
CA HIS A 49 14.11 -10.23 11.14
C HIS A 49 12.86 -11.11 11.22
N LEU A 50 11.82 -10.83 10.43
CA LEU A 50 10.59 -11.64 10.37
C LEU A 50 10.60 -12.61 9.18
N SER A 51 11.56 -12.48 8.26
CA SER A 51 11.64 -13.35 7.07
C SER A 51 11.88 -14.82 7.41
N ASP A 52 12.47 -15.11 8.57
CA ASP A 52 12.72 -16.47 9.06
C ASP A 52 11.54 -17.01 9.91
N GLU A 53 10.56 -16.17 10.24
CA GLU A 53 9.36 -16.55 10.98
C GLU A 53 8.27 -17.04 10.02
N ILE A 54 8.04 -18.36 9.99
CA ILE A 54 7.11 -19.01 9.05
C ILE A 54 5.69 -18.42 9.16
N GLU A 55 5.22 -18.17 10.38
CA GLU A 55 3.88 -17.62 10.61
C GLU A 55 3.75 -16.20 10.02
N MET A 56 4.71 -15.32 10.30
CA MET A 56 4.71 -13.94 9.78
C MET A 56 4.83 -13.91 8.26
N THR A 57 5.67 -14.79 7.71
CA THR A 57 5.82 -14.94 6.26
C THR A 57 4.52 -15.41 5.60
N ASN A 58 3.83 -16.40 6.17
CA ASN A 58 2.54 -16.86 5.65
C ASN A 58 1.49 -15.77 5.72
N HIS A 59 1.39 -15.02 6.81
CA HIS A 59 0.46 -13.88 6.92
C HIS A 59 0.73 -12.83 5.84
N PHE A 60 1.99 -12.50 5.57
CA PHE A 60 2.37 -11.54 4.54
C PHE A 60 2.00 -12.01 3.13
N ILE A 61 2.23 -13.30 2.83
CA ILE A 61 1.87 -13.93 1.55
C ILE A 61 0.35 -13.95 1.38
N ASP A 62 -0.40 -14.33 2.41
CA ASP A 62 -1.85 -14.41 2.35
C ASP A 62 -2.49 -13.02 2.18
N GLU A 63 -1.95 -11.99 2.85
CA GLU A 63 -2.35 -10.61 2.60
C GLU A 63 -2.19 -10.22 1.13
N ALA A 64 -1.02 -10.52 0.54
CA ALA A 64 -0.75 -10.24 -0.86
C ALA A 64 -1.72 -10.98 -1.82
N ARG A 65 -1.97 -12.26 -1.56
CA ARG A 65 -2.87 -13.09 -2.37
C ARG A 65 -4.31 -12.59 -2.31
N LEU A 66 -4.80 -12.25 -1.13
CA LEU A 66 -6.15 -11.72 -0.95
C LEU A 66 -6.30 -10.37 -1.65
N ALA A 67 -5.35 -9.46 -1.40
CA ALA A 67 -5.39 -8.12 -2.00
C ALA A 67 -5.29 -8.14 -3.53
N ALA A 68 -4.51 -9.05 -4.10
CA ALA A 68 -4.35 -9.19 -5.55
C ALA A 68 -5.64 -9.64 -6.27
N GLN A 69 -6.59 -10.25 -5.55
CA GLN A 69 -7.88 -10.66 -6.10
C GLN A 69 -8.91 -9.52 -6.11
N LEU A 70 -8.68 -8.48 -5.31
CA LEU A 70 -9.59 -7.36 -5.18
C LEU A 70 -9.35 -6.34 -6.30
N LYS A 71 -10.33 -6.21 -7.20
CA LYS A 71 -10.28 -5.26 -8.33
C LYS A 71 -11.47 -4.30 -8.23
N HIS A 72 -11.26 -3.19 -7.54
CA HIS A 72 -12.30 -2.21 -7.31
C HIS A 72 -11.68 -0.80 -7.21
N GLU A 73 -12.37 0.22 -7.72
CA GLU A 73 -11.84 1.60 -7.75
C GLU A 73 -11.51 2.20 -6.38
N ASN A 74 -12.15 1.71 -5.31
CA ASN A 74 -11.93 2.15 -3.94
C ASN A 74 -11.02 1.20 -3.12
N ILE A 75 -10.33 0.27 -3.79
CA ILE A 75 -9.38 -0.66 -3.16
C ILE A 75 -8.04 -0.53 -3.89
N ILE A 76 -6.95 -0.44 -3.14
CA ILE A 76 -5.60 -0.30 -3.70
C ILE A 76 -5.26 -1.47 -4.62
N HIS A 77 -4.72 -1.17 -5.79
CA HIS A 77 -4.36 -2.19 -6.76
C HIS A 77 -2.96 -2.75 -6.49
N ILE A 78 -2.86 -4.09 -6.38
CA ILE A 78 -1.57 -4.79 -6.28
C ILE A 78 -1.05 -5.06 -7.69
N TYR A 79 0.20 -4.64 -7.94
CA TYR A 79 0.87 -4.81 -9.22
C TYR A 79 1.75 -6.05 -9.27
N ASP A 80 2.42 -6.36 -8.15
CA ASP A 80 3.43 -7.41 -8.11
C ASP A 80 3.62 -7.92 -6.68
N PHE A 81 4.12 -9.16 -6.58
CA PHE A 81 4.54 -9.79 -5.34
C PHE A 81 5.79 -10.62 -5.64
N GLY A 82 6.78 -10.56 -4.79
CA GLY A 82 8.02 -11.30 -5.00
C GLY A 82 8.88 -11.41 -3.75
N SER A 83 10.08 -11.96 -3.95
CA SER A 83 11.11 -12.02 -2.92
C SER A 83 12.48 -11.72 -3.51
N VAL A 84 13.31 -11.00 -2.75
CA VAL A 84 14.70 -10.71 -3.05
C VAL A 84 15.51 -11.05 -1.81
N GLU A 85 16.55 -11.89 -1.95
CA GLU A 85 17.40 -12.31 -0.83
C GLU A 85 16.59 -12.75 0.41
N ASN A 86 15.61 -13.62 0.19
CA ASN A 86 14.70 -14.15 1.22
C ASN A 86 13.76 -13.10 1.88
N THR A 87 13.71 -11.89 1.35
CA THR A 87 12.83 -10.83 1.84
C THR A 87 11.64 -10.66 0.92
N PHE A 88 10.43 -10.92 1.39
CA PHE A 88 9.19 -10.76 0.62
C PHE A 88 8.79 -9.29 0.49
N PHE A 89 8.18 -8.96 -0.65
CA PHE A 89 7.67 -7.63 -0.91
C PHE A 89 6.37 -7.65 -1.73
N ILE A 90 5.55 -6.64 -1.53
CA ILE A 90 4.32 -6.36 -2.29
C ILE A 90 4.51 -5.02 -2.99
N VAL A 91 4.16 -4.94 -4.26
CA VAL A 91 4.15 -3.69 -5.02
C VAL A 91 2.72 -3.32 -5.35
N MET A 92 2.37 -2.07 -5.06
CA MET A 92 1.03 -1.56 -5.24
C MET A 92 1.04 -0.17 -5.86
N GLU A 93 -0.11 0.30 -6.27
CA GLU A 93 -0.26 1.64 -6.81
C GLU A 93 0.15 2.72 -5.81
N TYR A 94 0.75 3.80 -6.34
CA TYR A 94 1.04 5.00 -5.56
C TYR A 94 -0.15 5.95 -5.64
N LEU A 95 -0.77 6.22 -4.49
CA LEU A 95 -1.88 7.17 -4.39
C LEU A 95 -1.33 8.55 -4.09
N PHE A 96 -1.55 9.47 -5.02
CA PHE A 96 -1.21 10.89 -4.85
C PHE A 96 -2.25 11.54 -3.95
N GLY A 97 -1.91 11.71 -2.68
CA GLY A 97 -2.84 12.29 -1.72
C GLY A 97 -2.33 12.24 -0.29
N LYS A 98 -3.26 12.38 0.63
CA LYS A 98 -3.04 12.30 2.08
C LYS A 98 -4.04 11.34 2.70
N ASP A 99 -3.63 10.65 3.76
CA ASP A 99 -4.55 9.84 4.53
C ASP A 99 -5.58 10.71 5.28
N LEU A 100 -6.71 10.11 5.60
CA LEU A 100 -7.83 10.82 6.23
C LEU A 100 -7.44 11.38 7.61
N ASN A 101 -6.58 10.70 8.35
CA ASN A 101 -6.13 11.17 9.66
C ASN A 101 -5.35 12.49 9.55
N LEU A 102 -4.47 12.58 8.57
CA LEU A 102 -3.71 13.82 8.30
C LEU A 102 -4.63 14.95 7.83
N ILE A 103 -5.61 14.65 6.96
CA ILE A 103 -6.62 15.63 6.51
C ILE A 103 -7.42 16.16 7.70
N LEU A 104 -7.91 15.29 8.57
CA LEU A 104 -8.66 15.66 9.76
C LEU A 104 -7.82 16.49 10.75
N LYS A 105 -6.55 16.15 10.91
CA LYS A 105 -5.63 16.91 11.76
C LYS A 105 -5.43 18.33 11.21
N GLN A 106 -5.11 18.46 9.93
CA GLN A 106 -4.94 19.76 9.28
C GLN A 106 -6.22 20.61 9.31
N SER A 107 -7.38 19.99 9.06
CA SER A 107 -8.68 20.66 9.12
C SER A 107 -8.91 21.31 10.49
N LYS A 108 -8.57 20.61 11.57
CA LYS A 108 -8.64 21.17 12.95
C LYS A 108 -7.65 22.32 13.18
N GLU A 109 -6.41 22.18 12.69
CA GLU A 109 -5.35 23.19 12.85
C GLU A 109 -5.73 24.53 12.19
N ILE A 110 -6.37 24.48 11.01
CA ILE A 110 -6.83 25.68 10.28
C ILE A 110 -8.24 26.10 10.64
N ASN A 111 -8.88 25.46 11.62
CA ASN A 111 -10.26 25.71 12.04
C ASN A 111 -11.28 25.67 10.88
N HIS A 112 -11.08 24.74 9.94
CA HIS A 112 -11.93 24.54 8.78
C HIS A 112 -12.53 23.13 8.84
N ASN A 113 -13.84 23.02 9.00
CA ASN A 113 -14.51 21.73 9.05
C ASN A 113 -14.64 21.13 7.65
N ILE A 114 -14.53 19.81 7.57
CA ILE A 114 -14.85 19.09 6.35
C ILE A 114 -16.38 19.10 6.17
N ASP A 115 -16.84 19.47 5.00
CA ASP A 115 -18.26 19.50 4.69
C ASP A 115 -18.91 18.12 4.81
N LEU A 116 -20.14 18.07 5.30
CA LEU A 116 -20.88 16.83 5.50
C LEU A 116 -20.99 16.01 4.21
N GLU A 117 -21.17 16.67 3.07
CA GLU A 117 -21.23 16.01 1.76
C GLU A 117 -19.93 15.22 1.46
N ASN A 118 -18.77 15.83 1.72
CA ASN A 118 -17.48 15.16 1.55
C ASN A 118 -17.32 13.98 2.49
N ILE A 119 -17.76 14.10 3.74
CA ILE A 119 -17.73 13.01 4.70
C ILE A 119 -18.60 11.85 4.23
N LEU A 120 -19.83 12.12 3.82
CA LEU A 120 -20.76 11.11 3.31
C LEU A 120 -20.24 10.45 2.04
N PHE A 121 -19.63 11.22 1.13
CA PHE A 121 -19.00 10.69 -0.06
C PHE A 121 -17.88 9.71 0.28
N ILE A 122 -16.94 10.08 1.17
CA ILE A 122 -15.83 9.21 1.60
C ILE A 122 -16.37 7.93 2.23
N ILE A 123 -17.35 8.03 3.13
CA ILE A 123 -17.94 6.86 3.79
C ILE A 123 -18.63 5.95 2.77
N SER A 124 -19.37 6.51 1.81
CA SER A 124 -20.03 5.70 0.77
C SER A 124 -19.01 4.92 -0.05
N LYS A 125 -17.88 5.54 -0.42
CA LYS A 125 -16.81 4.88 -1.19
C LYS A 125 -16.09 3.79 -0.39
N ILE A 126 -15.91 3.98 0.91
CA ILE A 126 -15.42 2.93 1.81
C ILE A 126 -16.40 1.75 1.85
N CYS A 127 -17.69 2.02 2.01
CA CYS A 127 -18.73 0.98 2.04
C CYS A 127 -18.81 0.21 0.71
N GLU A 128 -18.69 0.87 -0.43
CA GLU A 128 -18.65 0.21 -1.74
C GLU A 128 -17.46 -0.76 -1.84
N GLY A 129 -16.26 -0.33 -1.48
CA GLY A 129 -15.06 -1.17 -1.48
C GLY A 129 -15.17 -2.37 -0.54
N LEU A 130 -15.63 -2.15 0.68
CA LEU A 130 -15.84 -3.22 1.67
C LEU A 130 -16.93 -4.20 1.23
N GLY A 131 -18.04 -3.70 0.68
CA GLY A 131 -19.13 -4.54 0.16
C GLY A 131 -18.64 -5.46 -0.95
N TYR A 132 -17.84 -4.94 -1.87
CA TYR A 132 -17.20 -5.73 -2.92
C TYR A 132 -16.29 -6.83 -2.34
N ALA A 133 -15.42 -6.48 -1.40
CA ALA A 133 -14.50 -7.43 -0.78
C ALA A 133 -15.24 -8.57 -0.03
N HIS A 134 -16.33 -8.25 0.66
CA HIS A 134 -17.16 -9.22 1.36
C HIS A 134 -17.89 -10.17 0.41
N GLN A 135 -18.39 -9.66 -0.72
CA GLN A 135 -19.05 -10.50 -1.73
C GLN A 135 -18.06 -11.48 -2.38
N LEU A 136 -16.85 -11.05 -2.69
CA LEU A 136 -15.83 -11.90 -3.29
C LEU A 136 -15.46 -13.07 -2.37
N LYS A 137 -15.33 -12.81 -1.06
CA LYS A 137 -15.04 -13.83 -0.06
C LYS A 137 -16.16 -14.88 0.03
N ASN A 138 -17.42 -14.47 -0.10
CA ASN A 138 -18.56 -15.38 -0.05
C ASN A 138 -18.69 -16.30 -1.30
N LEU A 139 -18.09 -15.90 -2.44
CA LEU A 139 -18.09 -16.70 -3.68
C LEU A 139 -16.99 -17.77 -3.70
N GLN A 140 -16.00 -17.66 -2.84
CA GLN A 140 -14.87 -18.60 -2.76
C GLN A 140 -15.02 -19.64 -1.63
N GLY A 141 -16.11 -19.58 -0.84
CA GLY A 141 -16.50 -20.55 0.18
C GLY A 141 -15.89 -20.30 1.54
#